data_a145e22a7001c854d1eea98e29857dee
#
_entry.id   a145e22a7001c854d1eea98e29857dee
#
_cell.length_a   1.000
_cell.length_b   1.000
_cell.length_c   1.000
_cell.angle_alpha   90.00
_cell.angle_beta   90.00
_cell.angle_gamma   90.00
#
_symmetry.space_group_name_H-M   'P 1'
#
loop_
_entity.id
_entity.type
_entity.pdbx_description
1 polymer ?
#
loop_
_entity_poly.entity_id
_entity_poly.type
_entity_poly.pdbx_seq_one_letter_code
_entity_poly.pdbx_strand_id
1 'polypeptide(L)'
;GSQLGSERFGMLAIPVGPGNLELHLQLLRDMGSTCFGATASMALLLAEEVERAGIRDKLKLRKVICGSEIRSEKMRLAIESKLGLESSYDIAGMTEMYGPGTAIDCDEHNGLHYWADMFIIEILDPETLQPVPEGEVGEMVVTSLRKEAVPLLRYRTHDLSRLLPGDCPCGLSMPRHDRILGRSDDMIIYRGVNIYPGQIMDVIGAFPELGGEYHVELTRDDRSLDHMNLTVERAQGATSGGDAQLVAALEQRLHKSLLARV
;
A
#
# COMPACT_ATOMS: atom_id res chain seq x y z
N GLY A 1 -0.14 -19.76 6.68
CA GLY A 1 1.05 -18.87 6.77
C GLY A 1 1.07 -18.13 8.07
N SER A 2 0.44 -16.97 8.16
CA SER A 2 0.57 -16.02 9.29
C SER A 2 0.22 -16.63 10.65
N GLN A 3 -0.87 -17.41 10.77
CA GLN A 3 -1.25 -18.06 12.02
C GLN A 3 -0.15 -19.00 12.52
N LEU A 4 0.28 -19.96 11.69
CA LEU A 4 1.33 -20.91 12.08
C LEU A 4 2.66 -20.24 12.39
N GLY A 5 2.97 -19.15 11.70
CA GLY A 5 4.15 -18.33 11.98
C GLY A 5 4.06 -17.68 13.36
N SER A 6 2.93 -17.06 13.68
CA SER A 6 2.67 -16.45 14.98
C SER A 6 2.74 -17.47 16.12
N GLU A 7 2.12 -18.64 15.96
CA GLU A 7 2.15 -19.72 16.94
C GLU A 7 3.57 -20.25 17.18
N ARG A 8 4.37 -20.43 16.10
CA ARG A 8 5.78 -20.81 16.22
C ARG A 8 6.64 -19.76 16.91
N PHE A 9 6.25 -18.51 16.80
CA PHE A 9 6.89 -17.38 17.49
C PHE A 9 6.45 -17.24 18.95
N GLY A 10 5.54 -18.12 19.42
CA GLY A 10 5.02 -18.12 20.80
C GLY A 10 3.87 -17.15 21.04
N MET A 11 3.24 -16.65 19.99
CA MET A 11 2.10 -15.75 20.07
C MET A 11 0.79 -16.54 20.11
N LEU A 12 -0.22 -16.03 20.81
CA LEU A 12 -1.60 -16.47 20.65
C LEU A 12 -2.17 -15.86 19.37
N ALA A 13 -2.39 -16.69 18.35
CA ALA A 13 -3.01 -16.27 17.11
C ALA A 13 -4.54 -16.47 17.19
N ILE A 14 -5.30 -15.42 16.88
CA ILE A 14 -6.76 -15.43 16.83
C ILE A 14 -7.17 -15.19 15.38
N PRO A 15 -7.45 -16.24 14.59
CA PRO A 15 -7.85 -16.08 13.19
C PRO A 15 -9.29 -15.58 13.11
N VAL A 16 -9.46 -14.32 12.74
CA VAL A 16 -10.76 -13.70 12.48
C VAL A 16 -10.81 -13.35 11.00
N GLY A 17 -11.81 -13.85 10.30
CA GLY A 17 -12.04 -13.52 8.90
C GLY A 17 -12.57 -12.07 8.73
N PRO A 18 -12.63 -11.55 7.51
CA PRO A 18 -13.18 -10.23 7.23
C PRO A 18 -14.68 -10.16 7.54
N GLY A 19 -15.21 -8.97 7.75
CA GLY A 19 -16.63 -8.66 7.69
C GLY A 19 -17.36 -8.47 9.01
N ASN A 20 -16.87 -8.95 10.16
CA ASN A 20 -17.52 -8.71 11.45
C ASN A 20 -16.74 -7.72 12.30
N LEU A 21 -16.96 -6.43 12.05
CA LEU A 21 -16.26 -5.34 12.71
C LEU A 21 -16.47 -5.35 14.24
N GLU A 22 -17.69 -5.63 14.70
CA GLU A 22 -18.01 -5.69 16.14
C GLU A 22 -17.21 -6.79 16.84
N LEU A 23 -17.12 -7.99 16.24
CA LEU A 23 -16.31 -9.08 16.76
C LEU A 23 -14.82 -8.70 16.82
N HIS A 24 -14.30 -8.00 15.81
CA HIS A 24 -12.91 -7.52 15.85
C HIS A 24 -12.67 -6.58 17.03
N LEU A 25 -13.55 -5.59 17.22
CA LEU A 25 -13.44 -4.66 18.36
C LEU A 25 -13.54 -5.37 19.71
N GLN A 26 -14.46 -6.33 19.82
CA GLN A 26 -14.61 -7.15 21.02
C GLN A 26 -13.33 -7.93 21.32
N LEU A 27 -12.77 -8.65 20.33
CA LEU A 27 -11.57 -9.45 20.51
C LEU A 27 -10.33 -8.58 20.81
N LEU A 28 -10.17 -7.45 20.14
CA LEU A 28 -9.09 -6.52 20.43
C LEU A 28 -9.11 -6.07 21.89
N ARG A 29 -10.31 -5.78 22.41
CA ARG A 29 -10.50 -5.35 23.79
C ARG A 29 -10.37 -6.49 24.79
N ASP A 30 -11.13 -7.58 24.60
CA ASP A 30 -11.31 -8.62 25.62
C ASP A 30 -10.10 -9.55 25.71
N MET A 31 -9.43 -9.81 24.58
CA MET A 31 -8.20 -10.61 24.55
C MET A 31 -6.93 -9.78 24.79
N GLY A 32 -7.05 -8.45 24.82
CA GLY A 32 -5.90 -7.55 24.99
C GLY A 32 -4.85 -7.74 23.89
N SER A 33 -5.30 -7.86 22.66
CA SER A 33 -4.43 -8.06 21.50
C SER A 33 -3.41 -6.92 21.37
N THR A 34 -2.14 -7.27 21.16
CA THR A 34 -1.03 -6.30 21.03
C THR A 34 -0.69 -5.98 19.59
N CYS A 35 -1.10 -6.85 18.67
CA CYS A 35 -0.88 -6.68 17.23
C CYS A 35 -2.07 -7.27 16.45
N PHE A 36 -2.39 -6.69 15.30
CA PHE A 36 -3.25 -7.35 14.31
C PHE A 36 -2.73 -7.13 12.89
N GLY A 37 -3.15 -8.03 11.99
CA GLY A 37 -2.88 -7.92 10.55
C GLY A 37 -4.19 -7.71 9.80
N ALA A 38 -4.21 -6.77 8.86
CA ALA A 38 -5.36 -6.45 8.01
C ALA A 38 -4.95 -5.85 6.67
N THR A 39 -5.90 -5.61 5.77
CA THR A 39 -5.68 -4.67 4.68
C THR A 39 -5.62 -3.24 5.21
N ALA A 40 -5.02 -2.32 4.47
CA ALA A 40 -4.88 -0.94 4.92
C ALA A 40 -6.25 -0.26 5.14
N SER A 41 -7.21 -0.49 4.23
CA SER A 41 -8.58 0.01 4.35
C SER A 41 -9.31 -0.55 5.58
N MET A 42 -9.16 -1.84 5.87
CA MET A 42 -9.75 -2.45 7.06
C MET A 42 -9.12 -1.92 8.35
N ALA A 43 -7.81 -1.70 8.35
CA ALA A 43 -7.12 -1.12 9.51
C ALA A 43 -7.59 0.31 9.80
N LEU A 44 -7.81 1.11 8.75
CA LEU A 44 -8.36 2.46 8.87
C LEU A 44 -9.80 2.43 9.40
N LEU A 45 -10.64 1.56 8.84
CA LEU A 45 -12.03 1.38 9.32
C LEU A 45 -12.08 0.98 10.79
N LEU A 46 -11.24 0.03 11.22
CA LEU A 46 -11.13 -0.34 12.64
C LEU A 46 -10.67 0.84 13.51
N ALA A 47 -9.73 1.63 13.00
CA ALA A 47 -9.23 2.81 13.71
C ALA A 47 -10.33 3.87 13.92
N GLU A 48 -11.14 4.12 12.91
CA GLU A 48 -12.29 5.04 12.98
C GLU A 48 -13.36 4.52 13.95
N GLU A 49 -13.65 3.23 13.94
CA GLU A 49 -14.61 2.63 14.86
C GLU A 49 -14.13 2.63 16.31
N VAL A 50 -12.84 2.40 16.56
CA VAL A 50 -12.23 2.53 17.90
C VAL A 50 -12.37 3.96 18.43
N GLU A 51 -12.11 4.95 17.58
CA GLU A 51 -12.26 6.37 17.93
C GLU A 51 -13.74 6.70 18.21
N ARG A 52 -14.65 6.30 17.32
CA ARG A 52 -16.10 6.49 17.46
C ARG A 52 -16.68 5.86 18.73
N ALA A 53 -16.20 4.67 19.07
CA ALA A 53 -16.64 3.94 20.29
C ALA A 53 -15.97 4.45 21.57
N GLY A 54 -14.94 5.31 21.47
CA GLY A 54 -14.20 5.83 22.62
C GLY A 54 -13.51 4.74 23.45
N ILE A 55 -13.04 3.67 22.82
CA ILE A 55 -12.46 2.51 23.50
C ILE A 55 -10.93 2.41 23.37
N ARG A 56 -10.28 3.39 22.77
CA ARG A 56 -8.83 3.40 22.55
C ARG A 56 -8.03 3.04 23.80
N ASP A 57 -8.35 3.69 24.93
CA ASP A 57 -7.64 3.47 26.20
C ASP A 57 -7.88 2.08 26.83
N LYS A 58 -8.83 1.32 26.28
CA LYS A 58 -9.11 -0.05 26.70
C LYS A 58 -8.34 -1.09 25.89
N LEU A 59 -7.67 -0.66 24.82
CA LEU A 59 -6.90 -1.53 23.93
C LEU A 59 -5.45 -1.61 24.39
N LYS A 60 -4.81 -2.75 24.12
CA LYS A 60 -3.38 -2.98 24.35
C LYS A 60 -2.61 -3.04 23.03
N LEU A 61 -3.22 -2.53 21.96
CA LEU A 61 -2.59 -2.50 20.63
C LEU A 61 -1.32 -1.66 20.65
N ARG A 62 -0.29 -2.19 20.02
CA ARG A 62 1.00 -1.54 19.86
C ARG A 62 1.39 -1.45 18.39
N LYS A 63 1.06 -2.49 17.61
CA LYS A 63 1.53 -2.63 16.23
C LYS A 63 0.40 -3.12 15.33
N VAL A 64 0.46 -2.71 14.07
CA VAL A 64 -0.42 -3.20 13.00
C VAL A 64 0.45 -3.58 11.81
N ILE A 65 0.09 -4.68 11.15
CA ILE A 65 0.71 -5.13 9.90
C ILE A 65 -0.33 -5.00 8.80
N CYS A 66 -0.06 -4.16 7.80
CA CYS A 66 -0.92 -3.96 6.65
C CYS A 66 -0.35 -4.65 5.42
N GLY A 67 -1.22 -5.08 4.51
CA GLY A 67 -0.82 -5.64 3.22
C GLY A 67 -1.98 -5.74 2.25
N SER A 68 -1.71 -6.26 1.07
CA SER A 68 -2.67 -6.49 -0.02
C SER A 68 -3.25 -5.23 -0.69
N GLU A 69 -3.00 -4.06 -0.18
CA GLU A 69 -3.44 -2.78 -0.73
C GLU A 69 -2.28 -1.77 -0.67
N ILE A 70 -2.25 -0.85 -1.63
CA ILE A 70 -1.31 0.27 -1.59
C ILE A 70 -1.71 1.19 -0.44
N ARG A 71 -0.78 1.45 0.47
CA ARG A 71 -0.98 2.30 1.63
C ARG A 71 -0.20 3.60 1.48
N SER A 72 -0.91 4.73 1.47
CA SER A 72 -0.27 6.04 1.50
C SER A 72 0.31 6.36 2.89
N GLU A 73 1.30 7.24 2.94
CA GLU A 73 1.88 7.71 4.20
C GLU A 73 0.82 8.41 5.09
N LYS A 74 -0.10 9.16 4.49
CA LYS A 74 -1.22 9.77 5.20
C LYS A 74 -2.10 8.73 5.89
N MET A 75 -2.42 7.64 5.19
CA MET A 75 -3.23 6.54 5.76
C MET A 75 -2.48 5.84 6.90
N ARG A 76 -1.16 5.62 6.75
CA ARG A 76 -0.31 5.06 7.80
C ARG A 76 -0.39 5.89 9.08
N LEU A 77 -0.14 7.19 8.97
CA LEU A 77 -0.17 8.11 10.11
C LEU A 77 -1.56 8.24 10.73
N ALA A 78 -2.63 8.19 9.92
CA ALA A 78 -4.00 8.20 10.42
C ALA A 78 -4.32 6.97 11.26
N ILE A 79 -3.95 5.77 10.78
CA ILE A 79 -4.13 4.51 11.52
C ILE A 79 -3.36 4.55 12.85
N GLU A 80 -2.09 4.94 12.82
CA GLU A 80 -1.24 5.03 14.01
C GLU A 80 -1.79 6.01 15.05
N SER A 81 -2.17 7.20 14.61
CA SER A 81 -2.71 8.24 15.49
C SER A 81 -4.03 7.83 16.14
N LYS A 82 -4.98 7.30 15.34
CA LYS A 82 -6.32 6.92 15.84
C LYS A 82 -6.26 5.73 16.80
N LEU A 83 -5.42 4.74 16.53
CA LEU A 83 -5.24 3.57 17.38
C LEU A 83 -4.21 3.76 18.50
N GLY A 84 -3.40 4.81 18.47
CA GLY A 84 -2.32 5.05 19.44
C GLY A 84 -1.19 4.03 19.35
N LEU A 85 -0.82 3.65 18.14
CA LEU A 85 0.19 2.64 17.90
C LEU A 85 1.61 3.19 18.08
N GLU A 86 2.54 2.29 18.39
CA GLU A 86 3.96 2.57 18.31
C GLU A 86 4.41 2.68 16.85
N SER A 87 3.90 1.80 16.00
CA SER A 87 4.17 1.79 14.56
C SER A 87 3.20 0.87 13.80
N SER A 88 3.08 1.07 12.51
CA SER A 88 2.39 0.16 11.59
C SER A 88 3.27 -0.16 10.39
N TYR A 89 3.37 -1.44 10.06
CA TYR A 89 4.27 -1.96 9.05
C TYR A 89 3.52 -2.40 7.81
N ASP A 90 4.16 -2.24 6.68
CA ASP A 90 3.68 -2.75 5.40
C ASP A 90 4.31 -4.11 5.10
N ILE A 91 3.56 -5.00 4.43
CA ILE A 91 4.08 -6.24 3.88
C ILE A 91 3.71 -6.38 2.41
N ALA A 92 4.68 -6.77 1.61
CA ALA A 92 4.42 -7.23 0.26
C ALA A 92 4.31 -8.75 0.23
N GLY A 93 3.57 -9.26 -0.74
CA GLY A 93 3.46 -10.69 -0.97
C GLY A 93 2.41 -11.02 -2.00
N MET A 94 2.49 -12.24 -2.51
CA MET A 94 1.54 -12.77 -3.48
C MET A 94 1.38 -14.27 -3.24
N THR A 95 0.20 -14.78 -3.57
CA THR A 95 -0.12 -16.21 -3.39
C THR A 95 0.85 -17.11 -4.15
N GLU A 96 1.31 -16.67 -5.31
CA GLU A 96 2.26 -17.34 -6.19
C GLU A 96 3.63 -17.52 -5.52
N MET A 97 3.98 -16.67 -4.54
CA MET A 97 5.27 -16.64 -3.83
C MET A 97 5.16 -16.97 -2.34
N TYR A 98 4.43 -18.01 -1.98
CA TYR A 98 4.15 -18.46 -0.60
C TYR A 98 3.10 -17.64 0.18
N GLY A 99 2.45 -16.65 -0.44
CA GLY A 99 1.45 -15.83 0.20
C GLY A 99 2.02 -14.51 0.77
N PRO A 100 1.37 -13.91 1.76
CA PRO A 100 1.80 -12.65 2.33
C PRO A 100 3.16 -12.77 3.04
N GLY A 101 3.95 -11.69 2.98
CA GLY A 101 5.22 -11.60 3.70
C GLY A 101 6.43 -12.09 2.90
N THR A 102 6.46 -11.88 1.58
CA THR A 102 7.70 -11.99 0.79
C THR A 102 8.68 -10.87 1.11
N ALA A 103 8.16 -9.73 1.54
CA ALA A 103 8.92 -8.60 2.06
C ALA A 103 8.17 -7.90 3.19
N ILE A 104 8.89 -7.23 4.06
CA ILE A 104 8.34 -6.52 5.23
C ILE A 104 9.05 -5.19 5.46
N ASP A 105 8.29 -4.19 5.84
CA ASP A 105 8.74 -2.89 6.32
C ASP A 105 9.50 -2.99 7.66
N CYS A 106 10.23 -1.98 8.02
CA CYS A 106 10.93 -1.84 9.30
C CYS A 106 10.64 -0.47 9.94
N ASP A 107 11.18 -0.19 11.12
CA ASP A 107 10.93 1.07 11.84
C ASP A 107 11.43 2.33 11.09
N GLU A 108 12.27 2.18 10.08
CA GLU A 108 12.75 3.28 9.25
C GLU A 108 11.74 3.69 8.15
N HIS A 109 10.75 2.84 7.85
CA HIS A 109 9.76 3.04 6.79
C HIS A 109 10.36 3.44 5.43
N ASN A 110 11.54 2.89 5.14
CA ASN A 110 12.31 3.17 3.92
C ASN A 110 12.46 1.91 3.07
N GLY A 111 11.34 1.47 2.51
CA GLY A 111 11.23 0.27 1.68
C GLY A 111 11.02 -1.01 2.49
N LEU A 112 10.82 -2.11 1.77
CA LEU A 112 10.51 -3.42 2.33
C LEU A 112 11.71 -4.36 2.16
N HIS A 113 12.17 -4.93 3.25
CA HIS A 113 13.20 -5.97 3.27
C HIS A 113 12.62 -7.29 2.76
N TYR A 114 13.25 -7.88 1.75
CA TYR A 114 12.82 -9.15 1.18
C TYR A 114 13.79 -10.30 1.49
N TRP A 115 13.25 -11.50 1.48
CA TRP A 115 13.98 -12.72 1.82
C TRP A 115 14.87 -13.16 0.65
N ALA A 116 16.09 -12.64 0.54
CA ALA A 116 17.01 -12.92 -0.56
C ALA A 116 17.52 -14.38 -0.61
N ASP A 117 17.33 -15.15 0.45
CA ASP A 117 17.56 -16.59 0.48
C ASP A 117 16.40 -17.40 -0.09
N MET A 118 15.24 -16.77 -0.32
CA MET A 118 14.03 -17.36 -0.87
C MET A 118 13.70 -16.87 -2.26
N PHE A 119 14.09 -15.62 -2.59
CA PHE A 119 13.73 -14.95 -3.83
C PHE A 119 14.89 -14.16 -4.43
N ILE A 120 14.98 -14.17 -5.76
CA ILE A 120 15.70 -13.15 -6.52
C ILE A 120 14.67 -12.17 -7.05
N ILE A 121 14.88 -10.89 -6.83
CA ILE A 121 14.07 -9.80 -7.36
C ILE A 121 14.87 -9.04 -8.41
N GLU A 122 14.33 -8.93 -9.61
CA GLU A 122 14.83 -8.11 -10.70
C GLU A 122 13.85 -6.97 -10.97
N ILE A 123 14.32 -5.81 -11.39
CA ILE A 123 13.47 -4.71 -11.84
C ILE A 123 13.74 -4.51 -13.33
N LEU A 124 12.70 -4.66 -14.13
CA LEU A 124 12.78 -4.59 -15.58
C LEU A 124 11.91 -3.45 -16.12
N ASP A 125 12.33 -2.86 -17.20
CA ASP A 125 11.45 -2.00 -17.99
C ASP A 125 10.29 -2.85 -18.55
N PRO A 126 9.02 -2.45 -18.34
CA PRO A 126 7.86 -3.28 -18.67
C PRO A 126 7.66 -3.50 -20.19
N GLU A 127 8.23 -2.64 -21.05
CA GLU A 127 8.12 -2.69 -22.51
C GLU A 127 9.28 -3.46 -23.13
N THR A 128 10.51 -3.08 -22.78
CA THR A 128 11.71 -3.68 -23.37
C THR A 128 12.17 -4.95 -22.69
N LEU A 129 11.70 -5.21 -21.47
CA LEU A 129 12.08 -6.33 -20.59
C LEU A 129 13.58 -6.36 -20.28
N GLN A 130 14.26 -5.23 -20.41
CA GLN A 130 15.66 -5.09 -20.03
C GLN A 130 15.76 -4.60 -18.58
N PRO A 131 16.81 -4.98 -17.85
CA PRO A 131 17.05 -4.47 -16.51
C PRO A 131 17.16 -2.95 -16.52
N VAL A 132 16.49 -2.29 -15.56
CA VAL A 132 16.65 -0.85 -15.35
C VAL A 132 17.86 -0.59 -14.42
N PRO A 133 18.45 0.62 -14.48
CA PRO A 133 19.48 1.01 -13.52
C PRO A 133 19.00 0.91 -12.07
N GLU A 134 19.92 0.65 -11.14
CA GLU A 134 19.61 0.57 -9.72
C GLU A 134 18.98 1.87 -9.20
N GLY A 135 17.89 1.76 -8.47
CA GLY A 135 17.11 2.90 -7.96
C GLY A 135 16.06 3.45 -8.94
N GLU A 136 16.05 3.00 -10.19
CA GLU A 136 14.99 3.35 -11.13
C GLU A 136 13.77 2.44 -11.00
N VAL A 137 12.60 2.99 -11.31
CA VAL A 137 11.33 2.28 -11.25
C VAL A 137 11.14 1.40 -12.48
N GLY A 138 10.71 0.17 -12.27
CA GLY A 138 10.32 -0.77 -13.31
C GLY A 138 9.40 -1.86 -12.77
N GLU A 139 9.09 -2.83 -13.59
CA GLU A 139 8.28 -3.98 -13.22
C GLU A 139 9.10 -4.98 -12.41
N MET A 140 8.55 -5.39 -11.28
CA MET A 140 9.16 -6.40 -10.43
C MET A 140 9.00 -7.79 -11.05
N VAL A 141 10.12 -8.46 -11.21
CA VAL A 141 10.22 -9.85 -11.69
C VAL A 141 10.85 -10.69 -10.61
N VAL A 142 10.19 -11.79 -10.24
CA VAL A 142 10.60 -12.60 -9.09
C VAL A 142 10.92 -14.03 -9.52
N THR A 143 12.05 -14.54 -9.04
CA THR A 143 12.42 -15.96 -9.14
C THR A 143 12.42 -16.60 -7.77
N SER A 144 11.67 -17.69 -7.60
CA SER A 144 11.67 -18.46 -6.35
C SER A 144 12.87 -19.41 -6.31
N LEU A 145 13.60 -19.43 -5.19
CA LEU A 145 14.78 -20.29 -5.01
C LEU A 145 14.46 -21.64 -4.33
N ARG A 146 13.36 -21.69 -3.56
CA ARG A 146 13.05 -22.85 -2.70
C ARG A 146 11.66 -23.46 -2.95
N LYS A 147 10.92 -22.94 -3.90
CA LYS A 147 9.56 -23.42 -4.18
C LYS A 147 9.61 -24.64 -5.09
N GLU A 148 9.26 -25.82 -4.56
CA GLU A 148 9.25 -27.07 -5.32
C GLU A 148 7.98 -27.23 -6.17
N ALA A 149 6.82 -26.93 -5.57
CA ALA A 149 5.55 -26.96 -6.30
C ALA A 149 5.34 -25.64 -7.02
N VAL A 150 5.11 -25.69 -8.33
CA VAL A 150 4.95 -24.51 -9.20
C VAL A 150 6.13 -23.53 -9.00
N PRO A 151 7.37 -23.96 -9.28
CA PRO A 151 8.52 -23.05 -9.19
C PRO A 151 8.36 -21.95 -10.23
N LEU A 152 8.53 -20.70 -9.79
CA LEU A 152 8.44 -19.54 -10.67
C LEU A 152 9.83 -19.05 -11.00
N LEU A 153 10.14 -19.01 -12.31
CA LEU A 153 11.38 -18.48 -12.85
C LEU A 153 11.08 -17.22 -13.63
N ARG A 154 11.67 -16.10 -13.19
CA ARG A 154 11.47 -14.77 -13.77
C ARG A 154 9.97 -14.46 -14.00
N TYR A 155 9.19 -14.66 -12.96
CA TYR A 155 7.76 -14.39 -12.96
C TYR A 155 7.50 -12.90 -12.94
N ARG A 156 6.83 -12.38 -13.96
CA ARG A 156 6.41 -10.99 -14.05
C ARG A 156 5.21 -10.77 -13.12
N THR A 157 5.40 -9.95 -12.09
CA THR A 157 4.34 -9.68 -11.12
C THR A 157 3.36 -8.62 -11.60
N HIS A 158 3.78 -7.83 -12.58
CA HIS A 158 3.17 -6.57 -13.00
C HIS A 158 3.18 -5.46 -11.94
N ASP A 159 3.72 -5.71 -10.75
CA ASP A 159 3.90 -4.67 -9.75
C ASP A 159 5.10 -3.79 -10.10
N LEU A 160 4.93 -2.48 -9.95
CA LEU A 160 5.97 -1.49 -10.15
C LEU A 160 6.67 -1.19 -8.84
N SER A 161 7.97 -1.28 -8.84
CA SER A 161 8.83 -0.95 -7.70
C SER A 161 10.24 -0.60 -8.18
N ARG A 162 11.18 -0.45 -7.27
CA ARG A 162 12.62 -0.30 -7.54
C ARG A 162 13.43 -0.95 -6.43
N LEU A 163 14.62 -1.40 -6.72
CA LEU A 163 15.57 -1.80 -5.70
C LEU A 163 16.16 -0.56 -5.02
N LEU A 164 16.25 -0.60 -3.71
CA LEU A 164 16.83 0.48 -2.92
C LEU A 164 18.29 0.15 -2.59
N PRO A 165 19.24 1.00 -3.03
CA PRO A 165 20.64 0.77 -2.79
C PRO A 165 21.05 1.00 -1.31
N GLY A 166 22.16 0.42 -0.92
CA GLY A 166 22.78 0.63 0.37
C GLY A 166 22.09 -0.07 1.55
N ASP A 167 22.74 0.04 2.70
CA ASP A 167 22.26 -0.57 3.94
C ASP A 167 21.10 0.20 4.56
N CYS A 168 20.26 -0.51 5.31
CA CYS A 168 19.20 0.12 6.08
C CYS A 168 19.70 0.50 7.48
N PRO A 169 19.39 1.70 7.99
CA PRO A 169 19.73 2.08 9.36
C PRO A 169 19.15 1.16 10.44
N CYS A 170 18.08 0.41 10.13
CA CYS A 170 17.50 -0.59 11.05
C CYS A 170 18.46 -1.74 11.39
N GLY A 171 19.59 -1.89 10.70
CA GLY A 171 20.61 -2.92 10.93
C GLY A 171 20.32 -4.28 10.30
N LEU A 172 19.21 -4.46 9.60
CA LEU A 172 18.94 -5.67 8.81
C LEU A 172 19.81 -5.69 7.55
N SER A 173 20.53 -6.78 7.33
CA SER A 173 21.36 -6.98 6.13
C SER A 173 20.60 -7.43 4.90
N MET A 174 19.29 -7.63 5.00
CA MET A 174 18.44 -8.02 3.87
C MET A 174 18.27 -6.87 2.89
N PRO A 175 18.37 -7.12 1.58
CA PRO A 175 18.12 -6.10 0.58
C PRO A 175 16.68 -5.62 0.62
N ARG A 176 16.45 -4.46 0.01
CA ARG A 176 15.13 -3.79 0.02
C ARG A 176 14.68 -3.44 -1.39
N HIS A 177 13.36 -3.50 -1.57
CA HIS A 177 12.70 -2.80 -2.65
C HIS A 177 11.81 -1.69 -2.08
N ASP A 178 11.46 -0.72 -2.90
CA ASP A 178 10.49 0.33 -2.52
C ASP A 178 9.09 -0.30 -2.33
N ARG A 179 8.17 0.44 -1.72
CA ARG A 179 6.75 0.06 -1.73
C ARG A 179 6.27 -0.24 -3.14
N ILE A 180 5.20 -0.98 -3.28
CA ILE A 180 4.53 -1.14 -4.57
C ILE A 180 3.93 0.22 -4.96
N LEU A 181 4.35 0.73 -6.11
CA LEU A 181 3.97 2.05 -6.61
C LEU A 181 2.72 2.01 -7.50
N GLY A 182 2.35 0.83 -7.95
CA GLY A 182 1.23 0.57 -8.85
C GLY A 182 1.47 -0.72 -9.62
N ARG A 183 0.68 -0.93 -10.67
CA ARG A 183 0.83 -2.08 -11.57
C ARG A 183 1.01 -1.62 -13.01
N SER A 184 1.83 -2.34 -13.76
CA SER A 184 2.07 -2.05 -15.18
C SER A 184 0.83 -2.34 -16.05
N ASP A 185 -0.04 -3.27 -15.60
CA ASP A 185 -1.28 -3.63 -16.29
C ASP A 185 -2.48 -2.75 -15.89
N ASP A 186 -2.38 -1.94 -14.84
CA ASP A 186 -3.38 -0.94 -14.42
C ASP A 186 -3.06 0.47 -14.94
N MET A 187 -2.09 0.58 -15.82
CA MET A 187 -1.63 1.85 -16.38
C MET A 187 -2.73 2.50 -17.22
N ILE A 188 -3.00 3.76 -16.91
CA ILE A 188 -3.90 4.63 -17.66
C ILE A 188 -3.07 5.40 -18.70
N ILE A 189 -3.39 5.23 -19.98
CA ILE A 189 -2.79 6.05 -21.02
C ILE A 189 -3.73 7.25 -21.29
N TYR A 190 -3.27 8.44 -20.92
CA TYR A 190 -4.02 9.66 -21.13
C TYR A 190 -3.20 10.68 -21.93
N ARG A 191 -3.64 11.00 -23.14
CA ARG A 191 -2.96 11.92 -24.05
C ARG A 191 -1.47 11.62 -24.28
N GLY A 192 -1.13 10.30 -24.36
CA GLY A 192 0.24 9.85 -24.57
C GLY A 192 1.10 9.82 -23.29
N VAL A 193 0.52 10.08 -22.14
CA VAL A 193 1.20 9.99 -20.84
C VAL A 193 0.73 8.75 -20.10
N ASN A 194 1.67 8.00 -19.57
CA ASN A 194 1.41 6.84 -18.71
C ASN A 194 1.16 7.32 -17.27
N ILE A 195 -0.05 7.10 -16.77
CA ILE A 195 -0.47 7.46 -15.42
C ILE A 195 -0.77 6.18 -14.64
N TYR A 196 -0.20 6.06 -13.47
CA TYR A 196 -0.46 4.94 -12.58
C TYR A 196 -1.36 5.35 -11.41
N PRO A 197 -2.34 4.52 -11.01
CA PRO A 197 -3.27 4.83 -9.92
C PRO A 197 -2.60 5.31 -8.63
N GLY A 198 -1.46 4.73 -8.26
CA GLY A 198 -0.69 5.15 -7.09
C GLY A 198 -0.22 6.61 -7.13
N GLN A 199 0.07 7.16 -8.32
CA GLN A 199 0.44 8.56 -8.48
C GLN A 199 -0.75 9.50 -8.21
N ILE A 200 -1.96 9.10 -8.63
CA ILE A 200 -3.20 9.83 -8.33
C ILE A 200 -3.44 9.82 -6.82
N MET A 201 -3.30 8.65 -6.18
CA MET A 201 -3.45 8.51 -4.73
C MET A 201 -2.46 9.38 -3.94
N ASP A 202 -1.20 9.45 -4.37
CA ASP A 202 -0.18 10.31 -3.73
C ASP A 202 -0.56 11.79 -3.82
N VAL A 203 -1.13 12.21 -4.96
CA VAL A 203 -1.61 13.61 -5.14
C VAL A 203 -2.81 13.88 -4.23
N ILE A 204 -3.82 13.01 -4.21
CA ILE A 204 -5.01 13.13 -3.35
C ILE A 204 -4.59 13.16 -1.88
N GLY A 205 -3.66 12.31 -1.48
CA GLY A 205 -3.13 12.23 -0.12
C GLY A 205 -2.48 13.51 0.40
N ALA A 206 -2.08 14.44 -0.48
CA ALA A 206 -1.54 15.73 -0.09
C ALA A 206 -2.62 16.76 0.35
N PHE A 207 -3.90 16.43 0.19
CA PHE A 207 -5.02 17.32 0.55
C PHE A 207 -5.76 16.77 1.78
N PRO A 208 -5.69 17.46 2.93
CA PRO A 208 -6.38 17.03 4.15
C PRO A 208 -7.90 16.97 4.04
N GLU A 209 -8.47 17.76 3.11
CA GLU A 209 -9.91 17.87 2.87
C GLU A 209 -10.47 16.70 2.07
N LEU A 210 -9.61 15.87 1.47
CA LEU A 210 -10.00 14.74 0.62
C LEU A 210 -9.86 13.42 1.37
N GLY A 211 -10.79 12.49 1.09
CA GLY A 211 -10.74 11.10 1.53
C GLY A 211 -9.71 10.26 0.76
N GLY A 212 -9.72 8.95 0.97
CA GLY A 212 -8.82 8.02 0.31
C GLY A 212 -9.41 7.38 -0.96
N GLU A 213 -10.74 7.45 -1.11
CA GLU A 213 -11.43 6.81 -2.23
C GLU A 213 -11.53 7.75 -3.43
N TYR A 214 -11.29 7.22 -4.61
CA TYR A 214 -11.45 7.94 -5.85
C TYR A 214 -11.86 7.04 -7.01
N HIS A 215 -12.45 7.65 -8.04
CA HIS A 215 -12.84 6.99 -9.28
C HIS A 215 -12.32 7.77 -10.47
N VAL A 216 -11.71 7.08 -11.42
CA VAL A 216 -11.24 7.64 -12.69
C VAL A 216 -12.10 7.12 -13.81
N GLU A 217 -12.67 8.03 -14.58
CA GLU A 217 -13.40 7.73 -15.79
C GLU A 217 -12.70 8.34 -17.00
N LEU A 218 -12.38 7.51 -17.98
CA LEU A 218 -11.84 7.95 -19.26
C LEU A 218 -12.94 7.98 -20.30
N THR A 219 -13.16 9.14 -20.89
CA THR A 219 -14.12 9.31 -21.98
C THR A 219 -13.43 9.90 -23.19
N ARG A 220 -13.99 9.66 -24.36
CA ARG A 220 -13.53 10.26 -25.61
C ARG A 220 -14.66 11.02 -26.25
N ASP A 221 -14.42 12.28 -26.60
CA ASP A 221 -15.42 13.11 -27.25
C ASP A 221 -15.54 12.83 -28.75
N ASP A 222 -16.50 13.48 -29.40
CA ASP A 222 -16.76 13.34 -30.85
C ASP A 222 -15.58 13.81 -31.72
N ARG A 223 -14.63 14.55 -31.14
CA ARG A 223 -13.38 15.01 -31.79
C ARG A 223 -12.21 14.06 -31.54
N SER A 224 -12.47 12.91 -30.94
CA SER A 224 -11.48 11.91 -30.54
C SER A 224 -10.46 12.42 -29.53
N LEU A 225 -10.83 13.43 -28.71
CA LEU A 225 -10.01 13.91 -27.60
C LEU A 225 -10.36 13.13 -26.35
N ASP A 226 -9.32 12.65 -25.65
CA ASP A 226 -9.47 11.96 -24.39
C ASP A 226 -9.73 12.96 -23.25
N HIS A 227 -10.71 12.64 -22.41
CA HIS A 227 -11.04 13.35 -21.18
C HIS A 227 -10.91 12.39 -20.00
N MET A 228 -10.30 12.87 -18.94
CA MET A 228 -10.15 12.14 -17.68
C MET A 228 -10.94 12.87 -16.60
N ASN A 229 -11.98 12.22 -16.11
CA ASN A 229 -12.81 12.70 -15.00
C ASN A 229 -12.36 11.99 -13.72
N LEU A 230 -11.96 12.74 -12.72
CA LEU A 230 -11.57 12.23 -11.42
C LEU A 230 -12.63 12.65 -10.38
N THR A 231 -13.29 11.67 -9.81
CA THR A 231 -14.19 11.85 -8.68
C THR A 231 -13.47 11.43 -7.41
N VAL A 232 -13.45 12.28 -6.38
CA VAL A 232 -12.73 12.02 -5.13
C VAL A 232 -13.67 12.19 -3.96
N GLU A 233 -13.60 11.26 -3.01
CA GLU A 233 -14.32 11.35 -1.76
C GLU A 233 -13.83 12.52 -0.91
N ARG A 234 -14.74 13.16 -0.16
CA ARG A 234 -14.36 14.13 0.87
C ARG A 234 -13.98 13.45 2.18
N ALA A 235 -12.99 14.01 2.86
CA ALA A 235 -12.65 13.54 4.21
C ALA A 235 -13.83 13.75 5.16
N GLN A 236 -14.06 12.81 6.06
CA GLN A 236 -15.11 12.94 7.08
C GLN A 236 -14.88 14.19 7.94
N GLY A 237 -15.92 14.99 8.11
CA GLY A 237 -15.86 16.24 8.89
C GLY A 237 -15.30 17.44 8.12
N ALA A 238 -14.91 17.32 6.88
CA ALA A 238 -14.54 18.45 6.05
C ALA A 238 -15.78 19.34 5.77
N THR A 239 -15.67 20.63 6.11
CA THR A 239 -16.78 21.56 5.90
C THR A 239 -17.03 21.83 4.43
N SER A 240 -18.32 21.88 4.05
CA SER A 240 -18.75 22.28 2.70
C SER A 240 -18.50 23.77 2.49
N GLY A 241 -17.34 24.13 1.95
CA GLY A 241 -16.98 25.51 1.59
C GLY A 241 -15.65 25.52 0.87
N GLY A 242 -15.59 26.18 -0.29
CA GLY A 242 -14.37 26.29 -1.07
C GLY A 242 -14.13 25.16 -2.08
N ASP A 243 -15.17 24.41 -2.48
CA ASP A 243 -15.07 23.28 -3.42
C ASP A 243 -14.39 23.67 -4.73
N ALA A 244 -14.73 24.82 -5.30
CA ALA A 244 -14.13 25.31 -6.52
C ALA A 244 -12.62 25.59 -6.36
N GLN A 245 -12.19 26.10 -5.21
CA GLN A 245 -10.77 26.33 -4.93
C GLN A 245 -10.02 25.02 -4.71
N LEU A 246 -10.63 24.06 -4.00
CA LEU A 246 -10.06 22.74 -3.77
C LEU A 246 -9.91 21.96 -5.09
N VAL A 247 -10.95 21.98 -5.94
CA VAL A 247 -10.91 21.35 -7.27
C VAL A 247 -9.79 21.99 -8.11
N ALA A 248 -9.71 23.32 -8.20
CA ALA A 248 -8.66 23.99 -8.95
C ALA A 248 -7.24 23.67 -8.44
N ALA A 249 -7.06 23.59 -7.11
CA ALA A 249 -5.78 23.23 -6.51
C ALA A 249 -5.41 21.76 -6.79
N LEU A 250 -6.39 20.85 -6.74
CA LEU A 250 -6.21 19.44 -7.07
C LEU A 250 -5.85 19.28 -8.56
N GLU A 251 -6.57 19.92 -9.47
CA GLU A 251 -6.29 19.90 -10.91
C GLU A 251 -4.88 20.42 -11.22
N GLN A 252 -4.50 21.54 -10.60
CA GLN A 252 -3.15 22.10 -10.78
C GLN A 252 -2.07 21.12 -10.27
N ARG A 253 -2.30 20.48 -9.15
CA ARG A 253 -1.35 19.53 -8.57
C ARG A 253 -1.26 18.25 -9.40
N LEU A 254 -2.38 17.73 -9.89
CA LEU A 254 -2.44 16.58 -10.80
C LEU A 254 -1.70 16.90 -12.09
N HIS A 255 -1.99 18.04 -12.71
CA HIS A 255 -1.30 18.48 -13.92
C HIS A 255 0.22 18.54 -13.71
N LYS A 256 0.67 19.15 -12.61
CA LYS A 256 2.10 19.25 -12.29
C LYS A 256 2.75 17.89 -12.02
N SER A 257 2.06 16.98 -11.37
CA SER A 257 2.62 15.69 -10.94
C SER A 257 2.54 14.61 -12.03
N LEU A 258 1.47 14.62 -12.83
CA LEU A 258 1.18 13.57 -13.80
C LEU A 258 1.53 13.97 -15.23
N LEU A 259 1.35 15.24 -15.59
CA LEU A 259 1.46 15.71 -16.97
C LEU A 259 2.68 16.61 -17.23
N ALA A 260 3.49 16.88 -16.21
CA ALA A 260 4.67 17.76 -16.33
C ALA A 260 5.85 17.13 -17.08
N ARG A 261 5.69 15.96 -17.65
CA ARG A 261 6.71 15.27 -18.47
C ARG A 261 6.33 15.26 -19.96
N VAL A 262 5.40 16.10 -20.39
CA VAL A 262 5.08 16.33 -21.81
C VAL A 262 5.53 17.71 -22.21
#